data_f7fb7ed7641a384912f2d66d14d81720
#
_entry.id   f7fb7ed7641a384912f2d66d14d81720
#
_cell.length_a   1.000
_cell.length_b   1.000
_cell.length_c   1.000
_cell.angle_alpha   90.00
_cell.angle_beta   90.00
_cell.angle_gamma   90.00
#
_symmetry.space_group_name_H-M   'P 1'
#
loop_
_entity.id
_entity.type
_entity.pdbx_description
1 polymer ?
#
loop_
_entity_poly.entity_id
_entity_poly.type
_entity_poly.pdbx_seq_one_letter_code
_entity_poly.pdbx_strand_id
1 'polypeptide(L)'
;MIINPEDRGKSHKHVVCNGGLHGEKVLSLLWALAMLCSVFFYPKGIKGQDLEGGKRDRQPAVAGTFYPAADQQLKAMLGLFFPAEGINGQDDPMVLVVPHAGYVFSGEVAAAAYKLLPREKSYRHIFIIGPAHRTPNQGAAIYTSGDFITPLGRVPTDPLGAELAAKSRRVSTDPSLHRQEHCIEVQLPFLQYWLKKPFSIVPILVGSQSEAFATELANLLAPYYSEENLFIISADFSHYPGYDTGRKADHLTAGAIAANDSREFIRVKEENETAYAPELVTAICGWMPMLTVLKITERDDRLAFRKVMYRNSGDSPHGDKDKVVGYWALAASRETEGTAPTGQEALFSLPENDQATLLELARSTISARLRGRPLPEIAPRKLTPALAAKGGAFVTLRKNGELRGCIGNFSSAQPLWLTVREMAIAAACHDSRFSPVTMTELPRLHIEISLLTPLKRISSAREFRLGRDGIYIRKGSRSGTYLPQVAEETGWTTSEFLEHCCRDKAGLPPDAWKEKDTELYTYQTLIFSEEKPAGNTRFEKP
;
A
#
# COMPACT_ATOMS: atom_id res chain seq x y z
N MET A 1 30.47 7.03 -58.69
CA MET A 1 30.07 6.33 -59.93
C MET A 1 28.69 5.81 -59.67
N ILE A 2 27.59 6.56 -59.97
CA ILE A 2 26.96 6.54 -61.29
C ILE A 2 26.57 5.06 -61.63
N ILE A 3 25.32 4.62 -61.73
CA ILE A 3 24.07 5.05 -62.35
C ILE A 3 22.93 4.11 -61.91
N ASN A 4 21.74 4.66 -61.68
CA ASN A 4 20.38 4.13 -61.88
C ASN A 4 20.13 3.84 -63.40
N PRO A 5 19.02 3.34 -63.94
CA PRO A 5 17.68 2.95 -63.41
C PRO A 5 16.94 1.83 -64.18
N GLU A 6 15.66 1.56 -63.77
CA GLU A 6 14.49 1.10 -64.57
C GLU A 6 14.54 -0.28 -65.26
N ASP A 7 13.55 -1.13 -65.19
CA ASP A 7 12.17 -1.02 -65.72
C ASP A 7 11.36 -2.33 -65.48
N ARG A 8 10.06 -2.13 -65.21
CA ARG A 8 8.84 -2.82 -65.64
C ARG A 8 8.74 -4.38 -65.81
N GLY A 9 7.64 -4.90 -65.20
CA GLY A 9 6.84 -5.80 -65.99
C GLY A 9 6.04 -6.89 -65.24
N LYS A 10 4.82 -6.59 -64.86
CA LYS A 10 3.56 -7.37 -64.96
C LYS A 10 3.47 -8.86 -64.57
N SER A 11 2.51 -9.09 -63.63
CA SER A 11 1.35 -9.99 -63.78
C SER A 11 1.50 -11.50 -63.53
N HIS A 12 0.86 -12.04 -62.53
CA HIS A 12 -0.40 -12.81 -62.54
C HIS A 12 -0.67 -13.51 -61.18
N LYS A 13 -1.95 -13.57 -60.92
CA LYS A 13 -2.71 -14.21 -59.84
C LYS A 13 -2.27 -15.63 -59.49
N HIS A 14 -2.29 -15.99 -58.22
CA HIS A 14 -3.10 -17.11 -57.74
C HIS A 14 -3.40 -16.99 -56.23
N VAL A 15 -4.68 -17.21 -55.94
CA VAL A 15 -5.33 -17.29 -54.64
C VAL A 15 -5.03 -18.65 -54.03
N VAL A 16 -4.61 -18.70 -52.78
CA VAL A 16 -4.89 -19.84 -51.88
C VAL A 16 -5.12 -19.28 -50.46
N CYS A 17 -6.29 -19.55 -49.94
CA CYS A 17 -6.71 -19.36 -48.54
C CYS A 17 -6.03 -20.38 -47.65
N ASN A 18 -5.63 -19.89 -46.44
CA ASN A 18 -5.67 -20.59 -45.14
C ASN A 18 -5.25 -19.54 -44.12
N GLY A 19 -6.06 -19.11 -43.16
CA GLY A 19 -6.79 -19.84 -42.14
C GLY A 19 -5.95 -19.84 -40.87
N GLY A 20 -6.27 -18.92 -39.90
CA GLY A 20 -5.78 -19.08 -38.53
C GLY A 20 -5.12 -17.84 -37.91
N LEU A 21 -5.66 -17.43 -36.76
CA LEU A 21 -5.17 -16.44 -35.78
C LEU A 21 -5.75 -15.01 -35.89
N HIS A 22 -6.98 -14.88 -35.47
CA HIS A 22 -7.55 -13.63 -34.99
C HIS A 22 -8.57 -13.90 -33.86
N GLY A 23 -8.12 -14.51 -32.75
CA GLY A 23 -8.95 -14.74 -31.57
C GLY A 23 -8.66 -13.81 -30.39
N GLU A 24 -7.45 -13.27 -30.28
CA GLU A 24 -7.05 -12.55 -29.06
C GLU A 24 -7.27 -11.03 -29.08
N LYS A 25 -7.37 -10.41 -30.27
CA LYS A 25 -7.61 -8.95 -30.35
C LYS A 25 -9.08 -8.54 -30.27
N VAL A 26 -10.01 -9.46 -30.43
CA VAL A 26 -11.45 -9.16 -30.35
C VAL A 26 -11.95 -9.17 -28.91
N LEU A 27 -11.32 -9.93 -28.01
CA LEU A 27 -11.67 -9.91 -26.59
C LEU A 27 -11.24 -8.63 -25.87
N SER A 28 -10.10 -8.04 -26.23
CA SER A 28 -9.61 -6.78 -25.62
C SER A 28 -10.44 -5.55 -26.01
N LEU A 29 -11.02 -5.52 -27.21
CA LEU A 29 -11.90 -4.43 -27.63
C LEU A 29 -13.28 -4.48 -26.94
N LEU A 30 -13.78 -5.67 -26.62
CA LEU A 30 -15.06 -5.82 -25.92
C LEU A 30 -14.99 -5.39 -24.46
N TRP A 31 -13.83 -5.48 -23.81
CA TRP A 31 -13.64 -5.02 -22.42
C TRP A 31 -13.38 -3.52 -22.31
N ALA A 32 -12.72 -2.90 -23.30
CA ALA A 32 -12.56 -1.44 -23.35
C ALA A 32 -13.89 -0.74 -23.65
N LEU A 33 -14.78 -1.34 -24.47
CA LEU A 33 -16.13 -0.83 -24.68
C LEU A 33 -17.04 -1.00 -23.44
N ALA A 34 -16.80 -1.98 -22.59
CA ALA A 34 -17.58 -2.16 -21.35
C ALA A 34 -17.33 -1.05 -20.32
N MET A 35 -16.14 -0.43 -20.30
CA MET A 35 -15.84 0.72 -19.44
C MET A 35 -16.37 2.06 -20.01
N LEU A 36 -16.52 2.20 -21.33
CA LEU A 36 -17.04 3.41 -21.97
C LEU A 36 -18.56 3.36 -22.21
N CYS A 37 -19.20 2.17 -22.18
CA CYS A 37 -20.62 1.99 -22.43
C CYS A 37 -21.48 1.82 -21.17
N SER A 38 -21.01 2.10 -19.96
CA SER A 38 -21.87 2.11 -18.76
C SER A 38 -22.87 3.27 -18.70
N VAL A 39 -23.01 4.06 -19.78
CA VAL A 39 -23.99 5.16 -19.83
C VAL A 39 -25.29 4.81 -20.56
N PHE A 40 -25.34 3.79 -21.42
CA PHE A 40 -26.58 3.47 -22.14
C PHE A 40 -26.67 1.99 -22.51
N PHE A 41 -27.24 1.15 -21.65
CA PHE A 41 -28.11 0.03 -22.05
C PHE A 41 -28.87 -0.47 -20.82
N TYR A 42 -30.10 -0.02 -20.66
CA TYR A 42 -31.08 -0.57 -19.74
C TYR A 42 -31.74 -1.81 -20.33
N PRO A 43 -31.70 -2.99 -19.70
CA PRO A 43 -32.73 -3.99 -19.91
C PRO A 43 -33.99 -3.54 -19.15
N LYS A 44 -35.07 -3.33 -19.89
CA LYS A 44 -36.38 -3.05 -19.32
C LYS A 44 -36.87 -4.22 -18.45
N GLY A 45 -37.07 -3.91 -17.16
CA GLY A 45 -38.26 -4.36 -16.45
C GLY A 45 -38.31 -5.79 -15.95
N ILE A 46 -37.89 -6.00 -14.71
CA ILE A 46 -38.67 -6.84 -13.79
C ILE A 46 -39.33 -5.84 -12.82
N LYS A 47 -40.65 -5.65 -12.97
CA LYS A 47 -41.48 -4.95 -11.99
C LYS A 47 -41.51 -5.79 -10.72
N GLY A 48 -40.69 -5.43 -9.71
CA GLY A 48 -40.88 -5.91 -8.36
C GLY A 48 -42.20 -5.36 -7.82
N GLN A 49 -43.09 -6.24 -7.39
CA GLN A 49 -44.29 -5.88 -6.67
C GLN A 49 -43.90 -5.11 -5.40
N ASP A 50 -44.33 -3.86 -5.30
CA ASP A 50 -44.28 -3.07 -4.06
C ASP A 50 -45.21 -3.73 -3.05
N LEU A 51 -44.64 -4.49 -2.13
CA LEU A 51 -45.32 -4.94 -0.93
C LEU A 51 -45.20 -3.82 0.11
N GLU A 52 -46.28 -3.19 0.43
CA GLU A 52 -46.39 -2.21 1.53
C GLU A 52 -45.94 -2.83 2.86
N GLY A 53 -44.96 -2.20 3.54
CA GLY A 53 -44.62 -2.47 4.94
C GLY A 53 -43.62 -3.56 5.27
N GLY A 54 -42.97 -4.25 4.27
CA GLY A 54 -41.98 -5.29 4.52
C GLY A 54 -40.53 -4.79 4.47
N LYS A 55 -39.64 -5.44 5.22
CA LYS A 55 -38.19 -5.23 5.11
C LYS A 55 -37.75 -5.40 3.66
N ARG A 56 -37.06 -4.41 3.10
CA ARG A 56 -36.52 -4.44 1.73
C ARG A 56 -35.02 -4.74 1.77
N ASP A 57 -34.64 -5.99 1.60
CA ASP A 57 -33.23 -6.34 1.53
C ASP A 57 -32.57 -5.78 0.27
N ARG A 58 -31.38 -5.20 0.45
CA ARG A 58 -30.59 -4.64 -0.63
C ARG A 58 -29.89 -5.75 -1.40
N GLN A 59 -30.32 -5.99 -2.63
CA GLN A 59 -29.74 -6.98 -3.52
C GLN A 59 -28.38 -6.52 -4.06
N PRO A 60 -27.45 -7.45 -4.39
CA PRO A 60 -26.14 -7.06 -4.93
C PRO A 60 -26.31 -6.33 -6.27
N ALA A 61 -25.60 -5.19 -6.42
CA ALA A 61 -25.62 -4.38 -7.63
C ALA A 61 -24.45 -4.70 -8.57
N VAL A 62 -23.32 -5.21 -8.03
CA VAL A 62 -22.09 -5.42 -8.79
C VAL A 62 -21.55 -6.85 -8.72
N ALA A 63 -22.33 -7.80 -8.20
CA ALA A 63 -22.01 -9.22 -8.31
C ALA A 63 -21.99 -9.66 -9.78
N GLY A 64 -20.96 -10.40 -10.18
CA GLY A 64 -20.72 -10.79 -11.57
C GLY A 64 -19.94 -9.76 -12.40
N THR A 65 -19.71 -8.56 -11.86
CA THR A 65 -18.92 -7.50 -12.52
C THR A 65 -17.70 -7.09 -11.70
N PHE A 66 -17.87 -6.75 -10.43
CA PHE A 66 -16.75 -6.38 -9.54
C PHE A 66 -16.16 -7.58 -8.81
N TYR A 67 -16.97 -8.58 -8.55
CA TYR A 67 -16.59 -9.84 -7.93
C TYR A 67 -17.52 -10.98 -8.43
N PRO A 68 -17.12 -12.26 -8.32
CA PRO A 68 -17.92 -13.38 -8.81
C PRO A 68 -19.32 -13.44 -8.18
N ALA A 69 -20.36 -13.67 -9.02
CA ALA A 69 -21.74 -13.83 -8.56
C ALA A 69 -22.02 -15.21 -7.93
N ALA A 70 -21.21 -16.24 -8.25
CA ALA A 70 -21.33 -17.56 -7.66
C ALA A 70 -20.52 -17.65 -6.37
N ASP A 71 -21.14 -18.17 -5.30
CA ASP A 71 -20.55 -18.24 -3.96
C ASP A 71 -19.22 -19.03 -3.91
N GLN A 72 -19.16 -20.16 -4.60
CA GLN A 72 -17.95 -20.99 -4.66
C GLN A 72 -16.78 -20.28 -5.37
N GLN A 73 -17.07 -19.57 -6.47
CA GLN A 73 -16.07 -18.81 -7.20
C GLN A 73 -15.57 -17.62 -6.37
N LEU A 74 -16.49 -16.94 -5.66
CA LEU A 74 -16.15 -15.83 -4.79
C LEU A 74 -15.29 -16.31 -3.59
N LYS A 75 -15.65 -17.43 -2.96
CA LYS A 75 -14.84 -18.05 -1.90
C LYS A 75 -13.45 -18.46 -2.39
N ALA A 76 -13.37 -19.04 -3.60
CA ALA A 76 -12.09 -19.41 -4.20
C ALA A 76 -11.20 -18.17 -4.45
N MET A 77 -11.77 -17.10 -5.00
CA MET A 77 -11.05 -15.84 -5.23
C MET A 77 -10.58 -15.20 -3.91
N LEU A 78 -11.45 -15.12 -2.90
CA LEU A 78 -11.07 -14.63 -1.57
C LEU A 78 -9.98 -15.49 -0.93
N GLY A 79 -10.03 -16.82 -1.11
CA GLY A 79 -9.00 -17.74 -0.64
C GLY A 79 -7.60 -17.44 -1.19
N LEU A 80 -7.49 -16.92 -2.41
CA LEU A 80 -6.22 -16.47 -2.98
C LEU A 80 -5.68 -15.20 -2.29
N PHE A 81 -6.57 -14.31 -1.86
CA PHE A 81 -6.19 -13.08 -1.17
C PHE A 81 -5.87 -13.32 0.33
N PHE A 82 -6.41 -14.40 0.92
CA PHE A 82 -6.22 -14.79 2.32
C PHE A 82 -5.47 -16.12 2.46
N PRO A 83 -4.17 -16.19 2.10
CA PRO A 83 -3.41 -17.44 2.25
C PRO A 83 -3.39 -17.93 3.69
N ALA A 84 -3.43 -19.27 3.86
CA ALA A 84 -3.64 -19.94 5.16
C ALA A 84 -2.51 -19.74 6.17
N GLU A 85 -1.32 -19.28 5.77
CA GLU A 85 -0.14 -19.21 6.63
C GLU A 85 0.17 -17.77 7.09
N GLY A 86 0.23 -17.58 8.39
CA GLY A 86 1.15 -16.62 9.03
C GLY A 86 0.61 -15.26 9.47
N ILE A 87 -0.70 -15.00 9.54
CA ILE A 87 -1.19 -13.73 10.12
C ILE A 87 -2.34 -14.02 11.10
N ASN A 88 -1.99 -14.10 12.37
CA ASN A 88 -2.97 -13.87 13.43
C ASN A 88 -3.12 -12.36 13.56
N GLY A 89 -4.34 -11.85 13.42
CA GLY A 89 -4.67 -10.43 13.63
C GLY A 89 -4.29 -10.01 15.07
N GLN A 90 -3.08 -9.51 15.22
CA GLN A 90 -2.54 -9.04 16.51
C GLN A 90 -2.73 -7.54 16.69
N ASP A 91 -3.08 -6.82 15.61
CA ASP A 91 -3.04 -5.35 15.62
C ASP A 91 -4.36 -4.69 16.07
N ASP A 92 -5.45 -5.41 16.08
CA ASP A 92 -6.81 -4.96 16.46
C ASP A 92 -7.16 -3.52 16.03
N PRO A 93 -7.13 -3.21 14.73
CA PRO A 93 -7.36 -1.86 14.26
C PRO A 93 -8.80 -1.40 14.52
N MET A 94 -8.94 -0.13 14.91
CA MET A 94 -10.21 0.57 15.07
C MET A 94 -10.70 1.20 13.75
N VAL A 95 -9.76 1.50 12.84
CA VAL A 95 -10.06 2.09 11.52
C VAL A 95 -9.33 1.33 10.43
N LEU A 96 -10.04 1.04 9.34
CA LEU A 96 -9.48 0.58 8.08
C LEU A 96 -9.80 1.57 6.97
N VAL A 97 -8.85 1.84 6.08
CA VAL A 97 -9.09 2.47 4.79
C VAL A 97 -8.82 1.43 3.72
N VAL A 98 -9.81 1.16 2.87
CA VAL A 98 -9.78 0.05 1.91
C VAL A 98 -10.37 0.48 0.56
N PRO A 99 -9.82 -0.01 -0.56
CA PRO A 99 -10.34 0.31 -1.88
C PRO A 99 -11.65 -0.40 -2.18
N HIS A 100 -12.38 0.09 -3.23
CA HIS A 100 -13.65 -0.46 -3.65
C HIS A 100 -13.78 -0.73 -5.16
N ALA A 101 -12.68 -0.78 -5.88
CA ALA A 101 -12.65 -1.22 -7.26
C ALA A 101 -12.96 -2.73 -7.41
N GLY A 102 -13.06 -3.21 -8.64
CA GLY A 102 -13.23 -4.64 -8.90
C GLY A 102 -12.09 -5.48 -8.31
N TYR A 103 -12.41 -6.65 -7.80
CA TYR A 103 -11.47 -7.50 -7.02
C TYR A 103 -10.21 -7.91 -7.79
N VAL A 104 -10.27 -8.00 -9.11
CA VAL A 104 -9.11 -8.29 -9.97
C VAL A 104 -8.05 -7.17 -9.94
N PHE A 105 -8.42 -5.96 -9.50
CA PHE A 105 -7.54 -4.81 -9.37
C PHE A 105 -7.16 -4.52 -7.91
N SER A 106 -8.15 -4.47 -7.03
CA SER A 106 -7.98 -3.97 -5.66
C SER A 106 -8.16 -5.00 -4.55
N GLY A 107 -8.63 -6.23 -4.89
CA GLY A 107 -9.01 -7.23 -3.88
C GLY A 107 -7.87 -7.66 -2.96
N GLU A 108 -6.65 -7.79 -3.48
CA GLU A 108 -5.48 -8.14 -2.67
C GLU A 108 -5.12 -7.02 -1.68
N VAL A 109 -5.23 -5.75 -2.11
CA VAL A 109 -5.00 -4.58 -1.26
C VAL A 109 -6.04 -4.50 -0.15
N ALA A 110 -7.33 -4.66 -0.49
CA ALA A 110 -8.40 -4.69 0.52
C ALA A 110 -8.17 -5.82 1.54
N ALA A 111 -7.91 -7.04 1.07
CA ALA A 111 -7.65 -8.20 1.92
C ALA A 111 -6.46 -7.98 2.87
N ALA A 112 -5.42 -7.25 2.45
CA ALA A 112 -4.28 -6.94 3.31
C ALA A 112 -4.69 -6.17 4.57
N ALA A 113 -5.65 -5.24 4.48
CA ALA A 113 -6.22 -4.56 5.65
C ALA A 113 -7.09 -5.49 6.50
N TYR A 114 -8.00 -6.24 5.87
CA TYR A 114 -8.91 -7.14 6.59
C TYR A 114 -8.19 -8.25 7.37
N LYS A 115 -7.02 -8.70 6.90
CA LYS A 115 -6.16 -9.68 7.61
C LYS A 115 -5.71 -9.22 8.98
N LEU A 116 -5.68 -7.92 9.24
CA LEU A 116 -5.25 -7.35 10.52
C LEU A 116 -6.33 -7.49 11.59
N LEU A 117 -7.59 -7.68 11.21
CA LEU A 117 -8.70 -7.85 12.15
C LEU A 117 -8.58 -9.19 12.89
N PRO A 118 -8.74 -9.22 14.22
CA PRO A 118 -8.86 -10.45 14.98
C PRO A 118 -10.08 -11.26 14.53
N ARG A 119 -9.88 -12.46 14.00
CA ARG A 119 -10.94 -13.28 13.39
C ARG A 119 -12.06 -13.65 14.35
N GLU A 120 -11.74 -13.82 15.63
CA GLU A 120 -12.66 -14.23 16.69
C GLU A 120 -13.27 -13.04 17.46
N LYS A 121 -12.92 -11.80 17.10
CA LYS A 121 -13.48 -10.61 17.75
C LYS A 121 -14.94 -10.42 17.36
N SER A 122 -15.77 -10.13 18.36
CA SER A 122 -17.13 -9.66 18.17
C SER A 122 -17.11 -8.14 18.20
N TYR A 123 -17.41 -7.50 17.09
CA TYR A 123 -17.60 -6.06 17.04
C TYR A 123 -19.04 -5.70 17.45
N ARG A 124 -19.17 -4.66 18.26
CA ARG A 124 -20.48 -4.15 18.65
C ARG A 124 -21.16 -3.45 17.49
N HIS A 125 -20.43 -2.62 16.77
CA HIS A 125 -20.87 -1.93 15.55
C HIS A 125 -19.74 -1.92 14.51
N ILE A 126 -20.07 -2.18 13.25
CA ILE A 126 -19.16 -2.01 12.12
C ILE A 126 -19.73 -0.91 11.23
N PHE A 127 -19.08 0.25 11.23
CA PHE A 127 -19.40 1.36 10.35
C PHE A 127 -18.66 1.18 9.02
N ILE A 128 -19.40 1.20 7.90
CA ILE A 128 -18.81 1.22 6.56
C ILE A 128 -19.21 2.54 5.92
N ILE A 129 -18.24 3.42 5.69
CA ILE A 129 -18.46 4.78 5.23
C ILE A 129 -17.81 4.93 3.85
N GLY A 130 -18.61 5.24 2.84
CA GLY A 130 -18.13 5.40 1.46
C GLY A 130 -18.77 6.62 0.77
N PRO A 131 -18.21 7.04 -0.39
CA PRO A 131 -18.76 8.13 -1.19
C PRO A 131 -20.02 7.67 -1.92
N ALA A 132 -20.94 8.61 -2.20
CA ALA A 132 -22.11 8.38 -3.05
C ALA A 132 -21.75 8.69 -4.50
N HIS A 133 -21.47 7.65 -5.31
CA HIS A 133 -21.09 7.81 -6.73
C HIS A 133 -22.30 7.90 -7.67
N ARG A 134 -23.40 7.24 -7.32
CA ARG A 134 -24.51 7.00 -8.25
C ARG A 134 -25.65 7.97 -8.09
N THR A 135 -25.96 8.36 -6.86
CA THR A 135 -27.09 9.22 -6.58
C THR A 135 -26.65 10.40 -5.73
N PRO A 136 -26.63 11.63 -6.29
CA PRO A 136 -26.23 12.81 -5.54
C PRO A 136 -27.13 13.02 -4.32
N ASN A 137 -26.53 13.34 -3.17
CA ASN A 137 -27.26 13.82 -1.98
C ASN A 137 -26.44 14.93 -1.30
N GLN A 138 -27.12 15.81 -0.56
CA GLN A 138 -26.49 16.97 0.08
C GLN A 138 -26.01 16.69 1.51
N GLY A 139 -26.08 15.42 1.94
CA GLY A 139 -25.71 14.99 3.28
C GLY A 139 -25.11 13.59 3.26
N ALA A 140 -25.65 12.72 4.11
CA ALA A 140 -25.35 11.30 4.12
C ALA A 140 -26.63 10.47 3.96
N ALA A 141 -26.48 9.19 3.64
CA ALA A 141 -27.58 8.22 3.62
C ALA A 141 -27.18 6.98 4.41
N ILE A 142 -28.06 6.50 5.27
CA ILE A 142 -27.89 5.25 6.03
C ILE A 142 -28.98 4.27 5.60
N TYR A 143 -28.59 3.06 5.20
CA TYR A 143 -29.57 2.03 4.85
C TYR A 143 -30.14 1.37 6.09
N THR A 144 -31.44 1.46 6.27
CA THR A 144 -32.18 0.94 7.45
C THR A 144 -33.40 0.09 7.07
N SER A 145 -33.67 -0.07 5.77
CA SER A 145 -34.90 -0.69 5.28
C SER A 145 -34.88 -2.22 5.29
N GLY A 146 -33.72 -2.84 5.44
CA GLY A 146 -33.51 -4.30 5.42
C GLY A 146 -32.02 -4.61 5.52
N ASP A 147 -31.63 -5.81 5.12
CA ASP A 147 -30.25 -6.29 5.18
C ASP A 147 -29.57 -6.23 3.81
N PHE A 148 -28.26 -6.34 3.78
CA PHE A 148 -27.52 -6.49 2.53
C PHE A 148 -27.40 -7.97 2.15
N ILE A 149 -27.63 -8.26 0.88
CA ILE A 149 -27.48 -9.61 0.31
C ILE A 149 -26.19 -9.64 -0.51
N THR A 150 -25.39 -10.69 -0.33
CA THR A 150 -24.20 -11.00 -1.14
C THR A 150 -24.30 -12.45 -1.60
N PRO A 151 -23.46 -12.92 -2.54
CA PRO A 151 -23.38 -14.35 -2.87
C PRO A 151 -22.99 -15.24 -1.68
N LEU A 152 -22.35 -14.69 -0.63
CA LEU A 152 -21.98 -15.41 0.59
C LEU A 152 -23.09 -15.43 1.64
N GLY A 153 -24.22 -14.78 1.38
CA GLY A 153 -25.36 -14.73 2.28
C GLY A 153 -25.72 -13.34 2.76
N ARG A 154 -26.56 -13.29 3.77
CA ARG A 154 -27.14 -12.09 4.35
C ARG A 154 -26.16 -11.41 5.32
N VAL A 155 -26.04 -10.08 5.25
CA VAL A 155 -25.34 -9.24 6.21
C VAL A 155 -26.36 -8.31 6.87
N PRO A 156 -26.67 -8.48 8.15
CA PRO A 156 -27.64 -7.67 8.87
C PRO A 156 -27.23 -6.19 8.95
N THR A 157 -28.19 -5.28 8.80
CA THR A 157 -28.00 -3.88 9.15
C THR A 157 -28.21 -3.68 10.64
N ASP A 158 -27.39 -2.81 11.22
CA ASP A 158 -27.43 -2.49 12.64
C ASP A 158 -28.57 -1.50 12.95
N PRO A 159 -29.42 -1.77 13.95
CA PRO A 159 -30.48 -0.84 14.37
C PRO A 159 -30.00 0.56 14.72
N LEU A 160 -28.74 0.69 15.16
CA LEU A 160 -28.08 1.99 15.41
C LEU A 160 -28.19 2.93 14.20
N GLY A 161 -28.20 2.40 12.97
CA GLY A 161 -28.34 3.22 11.76
C GLY A 161 -29.59 4.09 11.76
N ALA A 162 -30.72 3.56 12.21
CA ALA A 162 -31.99 4.32 12.33
C ALA A 162 -31.92 5.40 13.42
N GLU A 163 -31.27 5.10 14.54
CA GLU A 163 -31.06 6.06 15.63
C GLU A 163 -30.19 7.23 15.20
N LEU A 164 -29.11 6.96 14.45
CA LEU A 164 -28.23 7.99 13.91
C LEU A 164 -28.95 8.87 12.89
N ALA A 165 -29.71 8.27 11.98
CA ALA A 165 -30.46 9.03 11.00
C ALA A 165 -31.49 9.96 11.64
N ALA A 166 -32.15 9.54 12.74
CA ALA A 166 -33.08 10.35 13.46
C ALA A 166 -32.46 11.59 14.16
N LYS A 167 -31.14 11.59 14.40
CA LYS A 167 -30.40 12.68 15.07
C LYS A 167 -30.00 13.83 14.14
N SER A 168 -30.04 13.65 12.81
CA SER A 168 -29.66 14.71 11.85
C SER A 168 -30.61 14.74 10.65
N ARG A 169 -31.15 15.92 10.34
CA ARG A 169 -31.98 16.13 9.14
C ARG A 169 -31.20 16.01 7.82
N ARG A 170 -29.88 15.99 7.88
CA ARG A 170 -29.00 15.83 6.72
C ARG A 170 -28.62 14.36 6.48
N VAL A 171 -29.15 13.44 7.29
CA VAL A 171 -28.96 12.00 7.11
C VAL A 171 -30.27 11.38 6.64
N SER A 172 -30.29 10.92 5.39
CA SER A 172 -31.44 10.29 4.74
C SER A 172 -31.47 8.78 5.06
N THR A 173 -32.68 8.21 5.09
CA THR A 173 -32.91 6.76 5.12
C THR A 173 -33.53 6.24 3.82
N ASP A 174 -33.53 7.05 2.75
CA ASP A 174 -34.05 6.64 1.45
C ASP A 174 -33.23 5.45 0.90
N PRO A 175 -33.82 4.26 0.77
CA PRO A 175 -33.12 3.06 0.31
C PRO A 175 -32.68 3.16 -1.16
N SER A 176 -33.27 4.09 -1.94
CA SER A 176 -32.90 4.28 -3.34
C SER A 176 -31.48 4.76 -3.51
N LEU A 177 -30.94 5.52 -2.52
CA LEU A 177 -29.56 6.03 -2.52
C LEU A 177 -28.50 4.91 -2.48
N HIS A 178 -28.83 3.78 -1.86
CA HIS A 178 -27.94 2.63 -1.78
C HIS A 178 -28.09 1.61 -2.92
N ARG A 179 -29.21 1.67 -3.66
CA ARG A 179 -29.62 0.58 -4.56
C ARG A 179 -28.55 0.20 -5.59
N GLN A 180 -27.91 1.17 -6.22
CA GLN A 180 -26.91 0.98 -7.27
C GLN A 180 -25.49 1.30 -6.82
N GLU A 181 -25.29 1.61 -5.53
CA GLU A 181 -23.98 1.99 -5.01
C GLU A 181 -23.16 0.75 -4.65
N HIS A 182 -21.89 0.75 -5.04
CA HIS A 182 -21.02 -0.41 -4.90
C HIS A 182 -20.03 -0.32 -3.74
N CYS A 183 -19.64 0.90 -3.31
CA CYS A 183 -18.52 1.09 -2.39
C CYS A 183 -18.70 0.41 -1.03
N ILE A 184 -19.94 0.24 -0.56
CA ILE A 184 -20.25 -0.53 0.66
C ILE A 184 -20.35 -2.02 0.36
N GLU A 185 -21.02 -2.38 -0.72
CA GLU A 185 -21.27 -3.78 -1.10
C GLU A 185 -20.00 -4.59 -1.22
N VAL A 186 -19.00 -4.04 -1.92
CA VAL A 186 -17.75 -4.77 -2.20
C VAL A 186 -16.91 -5.06 -0.95
N GLN A 187 -17.19 -4.39 0.17
CA GLN A 187 -16.51 -4.65 1.44
C GLN A 187 -17.06 -5.88 2.16
N LEU A 188 -18.33 -6.22 1.93
CA LEU A 188 -19.04 -7.25 2.70
C LEU A 188 -18.47 -8.66 2.53
N PRO A 189 -18.11 -9.13 1.31
CA PRO A 189 -17.55 -10.46 1.15
C PRO A 189 -16.23 -10.66 1.90
N PHE A 190 -15.39 -9.61 2.05
CA PHE A 190 -14.16 -9.71 2.85
C PHE A 190 -14.47 -9.94 4.32
N LEU A 191 -15.42 -9.21 4.89
CA LEU A 191 -15.86 -9.38 6.28
C LEU A 191 -16.49 -10.76 6.50
N GLN A 192 -17.38 -11.20 5.60
CA GLN A 192 -18.03 -12.52 5.67
C GLN A 192 -17.03 -13.68 5.57
N TYR A 193 -15.97 -13.51 4.78
CA TYR A 193 -14.93 -14.53 4.63
C TYR A 193 -13.97 -14.57 5.81
N TRP A 194 -13.62 -13.39 6.35
CA TRP A 194 -12.57 -13.27 7.35
C TRP A 194 -13.06 -13.46 8.79
N LEU A 195 -14.15 -12.76 9.18
CA LEU A 195 -14.67 -12.82 10.55
C LEU A 195 -15.41 -14.15 10.80
N LYS A 196 -15.18 -14.73 11.96
CA LYS A 196 -15.87 -15.97 12.37
C LYS A 196 -17.07 -15.71 13.27
N LYS A 197 -17.16 -14.53 13.87
CA LYS A 197 -18.30 -14.13 14.70
C LYS A 197 -19.35 -13.40 13.86
N PRO A 198 -20.64 -13.59 14.19
CA PRO A 198 -21.70 -12.80 13.56
C PRO A 198 -21.46 -11.30 13.76
N PHE A 199 -21.81 -10.49 12.77
CA PHE A 199 -21.71 -9.04 12.80
C PHE A 199 -22.88 -8.39 12.09
N SER A 200 -23.12 -7.12 12.42
CA SER A 200 -24.03 -6.22 11.70
C SER A 200 -23.27 -4.97 11.26
N ILE A 201 -23.82 -4.25 10.27
CA ILE A 201 -23.18 -3.07 9.69
C ILE A 201 -24.05 -1.83 9.82
N VAL A 202 -23.42 -0.67 9.99
CA VAL A 202 -24.00 0.66 9.80
C VAL A 202 -23.47 1.20 8.46
N PRO A 203 -24.21 1.01 7.34
CA PRO A 203 -23.76 1.41 6.02
C PRO A 203 -24.07 2.89 5.76
N ILE A 204 -23.05 3.72 5.55
CA ILE A 204 -23.16 5.17 5.42
C ILE A 204 -22.58 5.62 4.07
N LEU A 205 -23.41 6.24 3.24
CA LEU A 205 -22.99 6.92 2.01
C LEU A 205 -22.92 8.42 2.25
N VAL A 206 -21.80 9.05 1.90
CA VAL A 206 -21.61 10.50 2.02
C VAL A 206 -21.64 11.14 0.63
N GLY A 207 -22.64 11.97 0.36
CA GLY A 207 -22.77 12.69 -0.91
C GLY A 207 -22.41 14.17 -0.81
N SER A 208 -22.44 14.75 0.40
CA SER A 208 -22.03 16.13 0.63
C SER A 208 -20.52 16.32 0.36
N GLN A 209 -20.20 17.49 -0.21
CA GLN A 209 -18.80 17.94 -0.44
C GLN A 209 -18.42 19.08 0.53
N SER A 210 -19.17 19.22 1.64
CA SER A 210 -18.97 20.30 2.62
C SER A 210 -18.17 19.82 3.82
N GLU A 211 -17.04 20.44 4.11
CA GLU A 211 -16.25 20.18 5.33
C GLU A 211 -17.05 20.40 6.63
N ALA A 212 -17.97 21.39 6.62
CA ALA A 212 -18.88 21.61 7.73
C ALA A 212 -19.77 20.39 7.97
N PHE A 213 -20.20 19.70 6.90
CA PHE A 213 -20.96 18.46 7.04
C PHE A 213 -20.09 17.32 7.54
N ALA A 214 -18.82 17.22 7.10
CA ALA A 214 -17.91 16.22 7.66
C ALA A 214 -17.74 16.40 9.17
N THR A 215 -17.69 17.64 9.65
CA THR A 215 -17.63 17.95 11.09
C THR A 215 -18.94 17.57 11.81
N GLU A 216 -20.09 17.82 11.19
CA GLU A 216 -21.39 17.41 11.73
C GLU A 216 -21.48 15.89 11.84
N LEU A 217 -21.13 15.18 10.77
CA LEU A 217 -21.14 13.71 10.74
C LEU A 217 -20.12 13.12 11.72
N ALA A 218 -18.92 13.71 11.82
CA ALA A 218 -17.91 13.32 12.79
C ALA A 218 -18.44 13.43 14.24
N ASN A 219 -19.10 14.54 14.57
CA ASN A 219 -19.68 14.72 15.90
C ASN A 219 -20.81 13.71 16.18
N LEU A 220 -21.58 13.31 15.16
CA LEU A 220 -22.61 12.29 15.28
C LEU A 220 -22.03 10.90 15.55
N LEU A 221 -20.89 10.58 14.93
CA LEU A 221 -20.24 9.27 15.02
C LEU A 221 -19.23 9.16 16.16
N ALA A 222 -18.65 10.28 16.64
CA ALA A 222 -17.62 10.30 17.67
C ALA A 222 -17.97 9.53 18.96
N PRO A 223 -19.25 9.52 19.47
CA PRO A 223 -19.62 8.73 20.66
C PRO A 223 -19.41 7.22 20.50
N TYR A 224 -19.29 6.74 19.25
CA TYR A 224 -19.10 5.32 18.93
C TYR A 224 -17.65 4.98 18.61
N TYR A 225 -16.73 5.93 18.70
CA TYR A 225 -15.30 5.69 18.50
C TYR A 225 -14.71 5.00 19.72
N SER A 226 -14.62 3.68 19.67
CA SER A 226 -14.09 2.82 20.74
C SER A 226 -13.52 1.53 20.16
N GLU A 227 -12.74 0.80 20.95
CA GLU A 227 -12.13 -0.49 20.58
C GLU A 227 -13.17 -1.62 20.37
N GLU A 228 -14.41 -1.45 20.83
CA GLU A 228 -15.50 -2.40 20.57
C GLU A 228 -16.06 -2.28 19.15
N ASN A 229 -15.75 -1.19 18.44
CA ASN A 229 -16.30 -0.84 17.15
C ASN A 229 -15.23 -0.79 16.05
N LEU A 230 -15.65 -0.95 14.80
CA LEU A 230 -14.78 -0.86 13.64
C LEU A 230 -15.31 0.20 12.67
N PHE A 231 -14.42 1.09 12.22
CA PHE A 231 -14.69 2.06 11.17
C PHE A 231 -13.99 1.65 9.89
N ILE A 232 -14.72 1.41 8.83
CA ILE A 232 -14.19 1.05 7.52
C ILE A 232 -14.47 2.20 6.56
N ILE A 233 -13.41 2.84 6.07
CA ILE A 233 -13.48 3.89 5.07
C ILE A 233 -13.25 3.24 3.71
N SER A 234 -14.29 3.23 2.89
CA SER A 234 -14.24 2.68 1.55
C SER A 234 -13.85 3.78 0.56
N ALA A 235 -12.63 3.74 0.04
CA ALA A 235 -12.09 4.78 -0.82
C ALA A 235 -10.98 4.26 -1.74
N ASP A 236 -11.13 4.50 -3.05
CA ASP A 236 -10.03 4.43 -4.01
C ASP A 236 -9.26 5.76 -4.00
N PHE A 237 -7.96 5.72 -4.29
CA PHE A 237 -7.09 6.88 -4.31
C PHE A 237 -7.14 7.59 -5.67
N SER A 238 -6.00 7.92 -6.27
CA SER A 238 -5.95 8.71 -7.51
C SER A 238 -6.77 8.08 -8.64
N HIS A 239 -7.44 8.93 -9.43
CA HIS A 239 -8.20 8.49 -10.60
C HIS A 239 -7.61 9.10 -11.86
N TYR A 240 -7.22 8.20 -12.77
CA TYR A 240 -6.86 8.40 -14.17
C TYR A 240 -5.55 9.13 -14.48
N PRO A 241 -4.64 9.41 -13.53
CA PRO A 241 -3.29 9.86 -13.91
C PRO A 241 -2.49 8.71 -14.53
N GLY A 242 -1.36 9.05 -15.19
CA GLY A 242 -0.38 8.04 -15.57
C GLY A 242 0.23 7.33 -14.36
N TYR A 243 0.80 6.15 -14.56
CA TYR A 243 1.26 5.23 -13.51
C TYR A 243 2.17 5.90 -12.46
N ASP A 244 3.21 6.60 -12.88
CA ASP A 244 4.17 7.23 -11.96
C ASP A 244 3.58 8.44 -11.24
N THR A 245 2.75 9.24 -11.94
CA THR A 245 2.03 10.37 -11.35
C THR A 245 1.05 9.90 -10.29
N GLY A 246 0.24 8.86 -10.61
CA GLY A 246 -0.68 8.25 -9.66
C GLY A 246 0.04 7.75 -8.42
N ARG A 247 1.13 7.02 -8.59
CA ARG A 247 1.93 6.50 -7.48
C ARG A 247 2.44 7.61 -6.56
N LYS A 248 2.92 8.73 -7.11
CA LYS A 248 3.40 9.88 -6.31
C LYS A 248 2.25 10.54 -5.53
N ALA A 249 1.16 10.86 -6.21
CA ALA A 249 -0.01 11.48 -5.59
C ALA A 249 -0.60 10.60 -4.48
N ASP A 250 -0.70 9.29 -4.72
CA ASP A 250 -1.23 8.32 -3.75
C ASP A 250 -0.36 8.21 -2.49
N HIS A 251 0.97 8.24 -2.65
CA HIS A 251 1.88 8.19 -1.51
C HIS A 251 1.81 9.46 -0.66
N LEU A 252 1.67 10.64 -1.28
CA LEU A 252 1.48 11.91 -0.57
C LEU A 252 0.15 11.93 0.17
N THR A 253 -0.94 11.53 -0.48
CA THR A 253 -2.27 11.45 0.13
C THR A 253 -2.29 10.46 1.30
N ALA A 254 -1.70 9.26 1.13
CA ALA A 254 -1.59 8.28 2.22
C ALA A 254 -0.68 8.77 3.36
N GLY A 255 0.34 9.58 3.07
CA GLY A 255 1.20 10.24 4.06
C GLY A 255 0.40 11.21 4.92
N ALA A 256 -0.43 12.05 4.29
CA ALA A 256 -1.30 12.99 4.98
C ALA A 256 -2.35 12.30 5.86
N ILE A 257 -2.94 11.18 5.41
CA ILE A 257 -3.83 10.37 6.23
C ILE A 257 -3.07 9.78 7.43
N ALA A 258 -1.85 9.28 7.18
CA ALA A 258 -1.04 8.68 8.24
C ALA A 258 -0.59 9.70 9.31
N ALA A 259 -0.54 10.97 8.98
CA ALA A 259 -0.28 12.05 9.94
C ALA A 259 -1.43 12.28 10.93
N ASN A 260 -2.61 11.70 10.69
CA ASN A 260 -3.83 11.85 11.50
C ASN A 260 -4.21 13.33 11.73
N ASP A 261 -4.04 14.17 10.72
CA ASP A 261 -4.34 15.60 10.73
C ASP A 261 -5.29 15.93 9.58
N SER A 262 -6.51 16.35 9.92
CA SER A 262 -7.58 16.63 8.95
C SER A 262 -7.27 17.83 8.04
N ARG A 263 -6.50 18.84 8.51
CA ARG A 263 -6.11 20.02 7.73
C ARG A 263 -5.00 19.68 6.74
N GLU A 264 -4.01 18.92 7.21
CA GLU A 264 -2.92 18.42 6.36
C GLU A 264 -3.46 17.54 5.23
N PHE A 265 -4.42 16.68 5.54
CA PHE A 265 -5.10 15.85 4.54
C PHE A 265 -5.78 16.68 3.44
N ILE A 266 -6.55 17.71 3.81
CA ILE A 266 -7.20 18.61 2.84
C ILE A 266 -6.14 19.32 2.00
N ARG A 267 -5.14 19.91 2.64
CA ARG A 267 -4.05 20.63 1.96
C ARG A 267 -3.37 19.76 0.90
N VAL A 268 -2.94 18.56 1.26
CA VAL A 268 -2.24 17.64 0.35
C VAL A 268 -3.16 17.17 -0.78
N LYS A 269 -4.44 16.89 -0.48
CA LYS A 269 -5.44 16.55 -1.51
C LYS A 269 -5.56 17.66 -2.57
N GLU A 270 -5.73 18.91 -2.14
CA GLU A 270 -5.89 20.07 -3.03
C GLU A 270 -4.61 20.36 -3.82
N GLU A 271 -3.46 20.23 -3.18
CA GLU A 271 -2.16 20.38 -3.86
C GLU A 271 -1.96 19.32 -4.94
N ASN A 272 -2.27 18.05 -4.67
CA ASN A 272 -2.18 16.98 -5.66
C ASN A 272 -3.14 17.23 -6.83
N GLU A 273 -4.41 17.54 -6.56
CA GLU A 273 -5.41 17.81 -7.60
C GLU A 273 -5.05 19.03 -8.46
N THR A 274 -4.38 20.03 -7.88
CA THR A 274 -3.90 21.21 -8.61
C THR A 274 -2.62 20.92 -9.40
N ALA A 275 -1.65 20.25 -8.79
CA ALA A 275 -0.33 20.00 -9.37
C ALA A 275 -0.38 19.03 -10.56
N TYR A 276 -1.30 18.07 -10.52
CA TYR A 276 -1.42 17.03 -11.54
C TYR A 276 -2.67 17.18 -12.43
N ALA A 277 -3.36 18.35 -12.39
CA ALA A 277 -4.44 18.64 -13.31
C ALA A 277 -3.93 18.80 -14.76
N PRO A 278 -4.68 18.41 -15.82
CA PRO A 278 -6.01 17.77 -15.76
C PRO A 278 -5.96 16.24 -15.67
N GLU A 279 -4.80 15.61 -15.54
CA GLU A 279 -4.64 14.16 -15.59
C GLU A 279 -5.25 13.48 -14.34
N LEU A 280 -5.08 14.10 -13.17
CA LEU A 280 -5.63 13.61 -11.92
C LEU A 280 -7.04 14.18 -11.71
N VAL A 281 -8.05 13.33 -11.81
CA VAL A 281 -9.46 13.73 -11.62
C VAL A 281 -9.79 13.91 -10.13
N THR A 282 -9.26 13.04 -9.28
CA THR A 282 -9.33 13.17 -7.82
C THR A 282 -8.15 12.44 -7.18
N ALA A 283 -7.65 12.98 -6.08
CA ALA A 283 -6.61 12.36 -5.28
C ALA A 283 -7.13 11.17 -4.43
N ILE A 284 -8.43 11.21 -4.08
CA ILE A 284 -9.12 10.15 -3.34
C ILE A 284 -10.64 10.34 -3.47
N CYS A 285 -11.38 9.36 -3.99
CA CYS A 285 -12.82 9.47 -4.19
C CYS A 285 -13.59 9.55 -2.86
N GLY A 286 -13.12 8.87 -1.84
CA GLY A 286 -13.70 8.85 -0.49
C GLY A 286 -13.20 9.96 0.44
N TRP A 287 -12.83 11.15 -0.08
CA TRP A 287 -12.24 12.20 0.75
C TRP A 287 -13.14 12.69 1.87
N MET A 288 -14.46 12.78 1.64
CA MET A 288 -15.42 13.19 2.70
C MET A 288 -15.59 12.13 3.79
N PRO A 289 -15.80 10.84 3.47
CA PRO A 289 -15.68 9.76 4.45
C PRO A 289 -14.37 9.81 5.25
N MET A 290 -13.24 9.98 4.56
CA MET A 290 -11.92 10.04 5.22
C MET A 290 -11.80 11.26 6.13
N LEU A 291 -12.17 12.45 5.65
CA LEU A 291 -12.17 13.67 6.43
C LEU A 291 -13.05 13.54 7.70
N THR A 292 -14.22 12.91 7.56
CA THR A 292 -15.13 12.65 8.70
C THR A 292 -14.42 11.84 9.78
N VAL A 293 -13.72 10.78 9.39
CA VAL A 293 -13.03 9.92 10.36
C VAL A 293 -11.78 10.59 10.91
N LEU A 294 -11.01 11.32 10.11
CA LEU A 294 -9.86 12.10 10.62
C LEU A 294 -10.30 13.12 11.69
N LYS A 295 -11.44 13.81 11.50
CA LYS A 295 -11.99 14.73 12.52
C LYS A 295 -12.39 14.04 13.82
N ILE A 296 -12.59 12.73 13.82
CA ILE A 296 -12.82 11.94 15.03
C ILE A 296 -11.47 11.56 15.64
N THR A 297 -10.57 11.01 14.80
CA THR A 297 -9.34 10.35 15.23
C THR A 297 -8.21 11.31 15.58
N GLU A 298 -8.16 12.51 14.98
CA GLU A 298 -7.13 13.53 15.29
C GLU A 298 -7.14 14.02 16.75
N ARG A 299 -8.17 13.65 17.52
CA ARG A 299 -8.30 13.94 18.96
C ARG A 299 -7.73 12.83 19.85
N ASP A 300 -7.30 11.73 19.25
CA ASP A 300 -6.74 10.58 19.94
C ASP A 300 -5.24 10.47 19.63
N ASP A 301 -4.43 11.09 20.50
CA ASP A 301 -2.96 11.14 20.35
C ASP A 301 -2.29 9.75 20.40
N ARG A 302 -3.03 8.72 20.82
CA ARG A 302 -2.53 7.35 20.86
C ARG A 302 -2.85 6.57 19.58
N LEU A 303 -3.68 7.12 18.69
CA LEU A 303 -4.02 6.44 17.45
C LEU A 303 -2.93 6.68 16.40
N ALA A 304 -2.39 5.60 15.87
CA ALA A 304 -1.43 5.63 14.78
C ALA A 304 -2.01 4.95 13.51
N PHE A 305 -2.00 5.67 12.39
CA PHE A 305 -2.28 5.10 11.08
C PHE A 305 -1.04 4.46 10.51
N ARG A 306 -1.19 3.23 10.00
CA ARG A 306 -0.14 2.47 9.34
C ARG A 306 -0.52 2.22 7.87
N LYS A 307 0.43 2.47 6.97
CA LYS A 307 0.36 2.08 5.55
C LYS A 307 0.58 0.56 5.46
N VAL A 308 -0.38 -0.18 4.91
CA VAL A 308 -0.36 -1.64 4.89
C VAL A 308 0.08 -2.18 3.53
N MET A 309 -0.59 -1.74 2.47
CA MET A 309 -0.29 -2.19 1.10
C MET A 309 -0.73 -1.14 0.08
N TYR A 310 0.08 -0.96 -0.95
CA TYR A 310 -0.23 -0.14 -2.11
C TYR A 310 -0.15 -0.94 -3.40
N ARG A 311 -1.11 -0.68 -4.29
CA ARG A 311 -1.07 -1.01 -5.72
C ARG A 311 -1.86 0.03 -6.49
N ASN A 312 -1.73 0.01 -7.82
CA ASN A 312 -2.68 0.70 -8.69
C ASN A 312 -3.17 -0.26 -9.78
N SER A 313 -4.17 0.17 -10.55
CA SER A 313 -4.76 -0.68 -11.59
C SER A 313 -3.75 -1.12 -12.65
N GLY A 314 -2.67 -0.35 -12.89
CA GLY A 314 -1.60 -0.70 -13.82
C GLY A 314 -0.68 -1.84 -13.34
N ASP A 315 -0.78 -2.26 -12.08
CA ASP A 315 -0.11 -3.45 -11.54
C ASP A 315 -0.88 -4.75 -11.80
N SER A 316 -2.15 -4.64 -12.23
CA SER A 316 -2.97 -5.79 -12.59
C SER A 316 -2.70 -6.20 -14.04
N PRO A 317 -2.70 -7.50 -14.36
CA PRO A 317 -2.66 -7.99 -15.76
C PRO A 317 -3.79 -7.46 -16.65
N HIS A 318 -4.85 -6.95 -16.03
CA HIS A 318 -6.03 -6.40 -16.70
C HIS A 318 -6.00 -4.86 -16.80
N GLY A 319 -4.97 -4.22 -16.28
CA GLY A 319 -4.85 -2.77 -16.21
C GLY A 319 -3.98 -2.17 -17.29
N ASP A 320 -4.09 -0.86 -17.43
CA ASP A 320 -3.27 -0.02 -18.30
C ASP A 320 -2.45 0.94 -17.42
N LYS A 321 -1.26 1.32 -17.88
CA LYS A 321 -0.37 2.26 -17.19
C LYS A 321 -0.58 3.71 -17.60
N ASP A 322 -1.30 3.95 -18.68
CA ASP A 322 -1.55 5.31 -19.16
C ASP A 322 -2.58 6.05 -18.29
N LYS A 323 -3.55 5.30 -17.73
CA LYS A 323 -4.57 5.83 -16.82
C LYS A 323 -4.85 4.83 -15.71
N VAL A 324 -4.35 5.13 -14.52
CA VAL A 324 -4.48 4.23 -13.37
C VAL A 324 -5.49 4.74 -12.33
N VAL A 325 -5.93 3.83 -11.48
CA VAL A 325 -6.62 4.13 -10.22
C VAL A 325 -5.75 3.57 -9.09
N GLY A 326 -5.49 4.41 -8.09
CA GLY A 326 -4.66 4.05 -6.94
C GLY A 326 -5.44 3.32 -5.85
N TYR A 327 -4.79 2.39 -5.17
CA TYR A 327 -5.36 1.58 -4.10
C TYR A 327 -4.41 1.51 -2.92
N TRP A 328 -4.84 2.06 -1.78
CA TRP A 328 -4.14 1.91 -0.51
C TRP A 328 -5.00 1.11 0.48
N ALA A 329 -4.35 0.25 1.23
CA ALA A 329 -4.83 -0.29 2.49
C ALA A 329 -4.11 0.43 3.63
N LEU A 330 -4.86 1.11 4.51
CA LEU A 330 -4.34 1.67 5.76
C LEU A 330 -5.12 1.10 6.93
N ALA A 331 -4.47 1.02 8.09
CA ALA A 331 -5.09 0.59 9.33
C ALA A 331 -4.65 1.51 10.47
N ALA A 332 -5.56 1.83 11.39
CA ALA A 332 -5.23 2.61 12.56
C ALA A 332 -5.60 1.85 13.85
N SER A 333 -4.64 1.77 14.76
CA SER A 333 -4.75 1.15 16.07
C SER A 333 -4.26 2.10 17.15
N ARG A 334 -4.78 1.97 18.36
CA ARG A 334 -4.16 2.64 19.51
C ARG A 334 -2.86 1.97 19.87
N GLU A 335 -1.85 2.77 20.14
CA GLU A 335 -0.64 2.29 20.80
C GLU A 335 -0.99 1.85 22.22
N THR A 336 -0.74 0.59 22.54
CA THR A 336 -0.96 0.06 23.90
C THR A 336 0.06 0.66 24.86
N GLU A 337 -0.42 1.22 25.97
CA GLU A 337 0.46 1.66 27.06
C GLU A 337 1.30 0.46 27.52
N GLY A 338 2.62 0.51 27.30
CA GLY A 338 3.56 -0.55 27.71
C GLY A 338 4.22 -1.31 26.56
N THR A 339 3.75 -1.19 25.33
CA THR A 339 4.48 -1.54 24.13
C THR A 339 4.72 -0.29 23.30
N ALA A 340 5.63 0.56 23.75
CA ALA A 340 6.43 1.30 22.76
C ALA A 340 6.85 0.24 21.75
N PRO A 341 6.61 0.42 20.40
CA PRO A 341 7.04 -0.56 19.42
C PRO A 341 8.44 -0.93 19.80
N THR A 342 8.68 -2.20 20.14
CA THR A 342 10.03 -2.65 20.47
C THR A 342 10.83 -2.11 19.32
N GLY A 343 11.99 -1.49 19.56
CA GLY A 343 12.73 -0.70 18.56
C GLY A 343 12.87 -1.35 17.18
N GLN A 344 12.32 -2.52 17.00
CA GLN A 344 12.21 -3.40 15.85
C GLN A 344 11.04 -3.06 14.91
N GLU A 345 9.84 -2.79 15.42
CA GLU A 345 8.67 -2.45 14.58
C GLU A 345 8.64 -0.98 14.18
N ALA A 346 9.18 -0.10 15.02
CA ALA A 346 9.35 1.32 14.71
C ALA A 346 10.29 1.56 13.51
N LEU A 347 11.27 0.68 13.26
CA LEU A 347 12.20 0.78 12.13
C LEU A 347 11.53 0.49 10.77
N PHE A 348 10.47 -0.34 10.73
CA PHE A 348 9.76 -0.67 9.49
C PHE A 348 8.65 0.33 9.11
N SER A 349 8.25 1.17 10.03
CA SER A 349 7.26 2.24 9.82
C SER A 349 7.89 3.63 9.85
N LEU A 350 9.22 3.73 9.56
CA LEU A 350 9.91 5.03 9.59
C LEU A 350 9.23 6.01 8.64
N PRO A 351 8.64 7.12 9.16
CA PRO A 351 7.95 8.11 8.34
C PRO A 351 8.86 8.69 7.25
N GLU A 352 8.31 9.07 6.12
CA GLU A 352 9.08 9.65 5.00
C GLU A 352 9.87 10.90 5.42
N ASN A 353 9.32 11.72 6.32
CA ASN A 353 10.03 12.86 6.88
C ASN A 353 11.28 12.44 7.67
N ASP A 354 11.22 11.32 8.38
CA ASP A 354 12.37 10.77 9.10
C ASP A 354 13.38 10.15 8.14
N GLN A 355 12.91 9.49 7.06
CA GLN A 355 13.78 9.00 5.98
C GLN A 355 14.52 10.16 5.31
N ALA A 356 13.82 11.23 4.94
CA ALA A 356 14.41 12.44 4.37
C ALA A 356 15.43 13.08 5.35
N THR A 357 15.09 13.13 6.64
CA THR A 357 15.99 13.64 7.69
C THR A 357 17.28 12.83 7.79
N LEU A 358 17.21 11.49 7.69
CA LEU A 358 18.39 10.63 7.71
C LEU A 358 19.25 10.76 6.45
N LEU A 359 18.64 10.92 5.27
CA LEU A 359 19.36 11.17 4.01
C LEU A 359 20.08 12.52 4.05
N GLU A 360 19.40 13.58 4.51
CA GLU A 360 20.00 14.90 4.69
C GLU A 360 21.14 14.85 5.71
N LEU A 361 20.96 14.14 6.83
CA LEU A 361 21.99 13.92 7.83
C LEU A 361 23.20 13.21 7.23
N ALA A 362 23.02 12.13 6.49
CA ALA A 362 24.11 11.38 5.87
C ALA A 362 24.91 12.26 4.90
N ARG A 363 24.24 13.01 4.02
CA ARG A 363 24.88 13.91 3.06
C ARG A 363 25.63 15.06 3.74
N SER A 364 25.00 15.72 4.70
CA SER A 364 25.63 16.82 5.44
C SER A 364 26.80 16.33 6.29
N THR A 365 26.73 15.10 6.84
CA THR A 365 27.81 14.45 7.59
C THR A 365 29.02 14.20 6.70
N ILE A 366 28.84 13.62 5.52
CA ILE A 366 29.94 13.41 4.55
C ILE A 366 30.55 14.75 4.19
N SER A 367 29.73 15.76 3.86
CA SER A 367 30.20 17.12 3.55
C SER A 367 31.01 17.74 4.69
N ALA A 368 30.53 17.66 5.91
CA ALA A 368 31.23 18.20 7.10
C ALA A 368 32.57 17.48 7.31
N ARG A 369 32.58 16.15 7.22
CA ARG A 369 33.79 15.33 7.38
C ARG A 369 34.87 15.68 6.36
N LEU A 370 34.47 15.80 5.09
CA LEU A 370 35.40 16.15 4.00
C LEU A 370 35.95 17.58 4.11
N ARG A 371 35.21 18.47 4.76
CA ARG A 371 35.63 19.88 5.00
C ARG A 371 36.34 20.11 6.34
N GLY A 372 36.47 19.07 7.19
CA GLY A 372 37.03 19.21 8.53
C GLY A 372 36.15 20.07 9.45
N ARG A 373 34.82 20.09 9.24
CA ARG A 373 33.85 20.84 10.04
C ARG A 373 33.22 19.95 11.12
N PRO A 374 32.65 20.56 12.19
CA PRO A 374 31.85 19.80 13.16
C PRO A 374 30.75 18.99 12.47
N LEU A 375 30.52 17.78 12.98
CA LEU A 375 29.49 16.89 12.44
C LEU A 375 28.10 17.42 12.78
N PRO A 376 27.13 17.29 11.88
CA PRO A 376 25.76 17.73 12.13
C PRO A 376 25.07 16.86 13.18
N GLU A 377 24.12 17.47 13.87
CA GLU A 377 23.23 16.83 14.83
C GLU A 377 21.77 17.12 14.45
N ILE A 378 20.87 16.21 14.83
CA ILE A 378 19.45 16.45 14.67
C ILE A 378 18.97 17.34 15.82
N ALA A 379 18.34 18.47 15.49
CA ALA A 379 17.77 19.36 16.50
C ALA A 379 16.74 18.61 17.37
N PRO A 380 16.71 18.81 18.70
CA PRO A 380 15.84 18.07 19.60
C PRO A 380 14.37 18.04 19.18
N ARG A 381 13.85 19.13 18.61
CA ARG A 381 12.47 19.23 18.10
C ARG A 381 12.18 18.38 16.86
N LYS A 382 13.21 17.90 16.15
CA LYS A 382 13.10 17.01 14.97
C LYS A 382 13.46 15.56 15.32
N LEU A 383 13.86 15.29 16.57
CA LEU A 383 14.24 13.96 17.01
C LEU A 383 12.98 13.18 17.40
N THR A 384 12.46 12.41 16.45
CA THR A 384 11.32 11.52 16.68
C THR A 384 11.71 10.29 17.48
N PRO A 385 10.76 9.58 18.12
CA PRO A 385 11.03 8.30 18.79
C PRO A 385 11.70 7.27 17.87
N ALA A 386 11.33 7.24 16.58
CA ALA A 386 11.92 6.34 15.61
C ALA A 386 13.39 6.67 15.33
N LEU A 387 13.77 7.94 15.20
CA LEU A 387 15.15 8.37 15.02
C LEU A 387 16.00 8.15 16.28
N ALA A 388 15.38 8.22 17.46
CA ALA A 388 16.02 7.96 18.74
C ALA A 388 16.12 6.46 19.10
N ALA A 389 15.35 5.60 18.42
CA ALA A 389 15.38 4.16 18.64
C ALA A 389 16.75 3.56 18.27
N LYS A 390 17.13 2.48 18.94
CA LYS A 390 18.34 1.72 18.61
C LYS A 390 18.11 0.90 17.34
N GLY A 391 19.03 0.97 16.37
CA GLY A 391 18.85 0.25 15.11
C GLY A 391 20.14 0.06 14.31
N GLY A 392 20.21 -1.02 13.54
CA GLY A 392 21.26 -1.25 12.56
C GLY A 392 20.96 -0.51 11.24
N ALA A 393 22.00 -0.01 10.60
CA ALA A 393 21.87 0.67 9.31
C ALA A 393 23.09 0.41 8.43
N PHE A 394 22.86 0.33 7.11
CA PHE A 394 23.89 0.45 6.09
C PHE A 394 23.72 1.76 5.34
N VAL A 395 24.84 2.40 5.00
CA VAL A 395 24.86 3.53 4.09
C VAL A 395 25.62 3.13 2.84
N THR A 396 24.93 3.20 1.71
CA THR A 396 25.49 2.88 0.38
C THR A 396 25.64 4.18 -0.41
N LEU A 397 26.81 4.37 -0.97
CA LEU A 397 27.14 5.48 -1.86
C LEU A 397 27.28 4.93 -3.29
N ARG A 398 26.54 5.50 -4.22
CA ARG A 398 26.67 5.20 -5.65
C ARG A 398 27.12 6.44 -6.41
N LYS A 399 27.93 6.25 -7.44
CA LYS A 399 28.37 7.30 -8.37
C LYS A 399 28.09 6.85 -9.79
N ASN A 400 27.25 7.58 -10.50
CA ASN A 400 26.79 7.22 -11.86
C ASN A 400 26.15 5.82 -11.93
N GLY A 401 25.48 5.38 -10.85
CA GLY A 401 24.86 4.05 -10.74
C GLY A 401 25.78 2.96 -10.19
N GLU A 402 27.10 3.14 -10.22
CA GLU A 402 28.06 2.18 -9.71
C GLU A 402 28.30 2.32 -8.21
N LEU A 403 28.59 1.21 -7.53
CA LEU A 403 28.95 1.20 -6.11
C LEU A 403 30.22 2.00 -5.88
N ARG A 404 30.20 2.95 -4.93
CA ARG A 404 31.32 3.82 -4.56
C ARG A 404 31.75 3.66 -3.11
N GLY A 405 30.90 3.09 -2.26
CA GLY A 405 31.15 2.76 -0.87
C GLY A 405 29.90 2.19 -0.22
N CYS A 406 30.06 1.23 0.69
CA CYS A 406 28.94 0.63 1.43
C CYS A 406 29.46 0.04 2.73
N ILE A 407 29.09 0.65 3.86
CA ILE A 407 29.41 0.16 5.20
C ILE A 407 28.17 0.23 6.08
N GLY A 408 28.00 -0.73 6.96
CA GLY A 408 26.89 -0.77 7.92
C GLY A 408 27.19 -1.57 9.16
N ASN A 409 26.27 -1.47 10.10
CA ASN A 409 26.28 -2.22 11.34
C ASN A 409 24.92 -2.89 11.54
N PHE A 410 24.91 -4.18 11.89
CA PHE A 410 23.68 -4.98 12.10
C PHE A 410 22.96 -4.61 13.40
N SER A 411 23.69 -4.22 14.43
CA SER A 411 23.13 -3.81 15.70
C SER A 411 23.90 -2.65 16.25
N SER A 412 23.22 -1.62 16.69
CA SER A 412 23.84 -0.49 17.38
C SER A 412 23.20 -0.29 18.73
N ALA A 413 24.03 -0.04 19.74
CA ALA A 413 23.57 0.40 21.07
C ALA A 413 23.18 1.90 21.07
N GLN A 414 23.48 2.59 19.97
CA GLN A 414 23.24 4.03 19.80
C GLN A 414 21.90 4.29 19.09
N PRO A 415 21.34 5.50 19.22
CA PRO A 415 20.22 5.96 18.42
C PRO A 415 20.47 5.80 16.91
N LEU A 416 19.42 5.47 16.16
CA LEU A 416 19.48 5.23 14.72
C LEU A 416 20.16 6.37 13.95
N TRP A 417 19.83 7.62 14.28
CA TRP A 417 20.43 8.78 13.61
C TRP A 417 21.95 8.86 13.82
N LEU A 418 22.45 8.44 14.98
CA LEU A 418 23.90 8.35 15.23
C LEU A 418 24.52 7.21 14.43
N THR A 419 23.86 6.06 14.37
CA THR A 419 24.32 4.92 13.55
C THR A 419 24.43 5.34 12.08
N VAL A 420 23.43 6.01 11.52
CA VAL A 420 23.45 6.49 10.12
C VAL A 420 24.60 7.50 9.93
N ARG A 421 24.79 8.44 10.87
CA ARG A 421 25.88 9.43 10.82
C ARG A 421 27.25 8.76 10.77
N GLU A 422 27.51 7.76 11.60
CA GLU A 422 28.77 7.02 11.63
C GLU A 422 28.97 6.17 10.37
N MET A 423 27.92 5.48 9.91
CA MET A 423 28.00 4.64 8.70
C MET A 423 28.18 5.49 7.45
N ALA A 424 27.66 6.70 7.39
CA ALA A 424 27.91 7.65 6.30
C ALA A 424 29.40 8.04 6.20
N ILE A 425 30.05 8.28 7.33
CA ILE A 425 31.51 8.53 7.38
C ILE A 425 32.27 7.27 6.95
N ALA A 426 31.90 6.11 7.50
CA ALA A 426 32.57 4.86 7.22
C ALA A 426 32.46 4.50 5.73
N ALA A 427 31.29 4.62 5.11
CA ALA A 427 31.09 4.37 3.69
C ALA A 427 31.88 5.33 2.79
N ALA A 428 32.01 6.60 3.20
CA ALA A 428 32.73 7.60 2.41
C ALA A 428 34.26 7.55 2.58
N CYS A 429 34.76 7.18 3.76
CA CYS A 429 36.17 7.36 4.11
C CYS A 429 36.90 6.08 4.51
N HIS A 430 36.18 5.02 4.92
CA HIS A 430 36.80 3.85 5.55
C HIS A 430 36.43 2.52 4.86
N ASP A 431 35.78 2.55 3.71
CA ASP A 431 35.55 1.35 2.90
C ASP A 431 36.84 0.97 2.18
N SER A 432 37.50 -0.10 2.63
CA SER A 432 38.82 -0.54 2.14
C SER A 432 38.83 -0.93 0.66
N ARG A 433 37.67 -1.11 0.03
CA ARG A 433 37.55 -1.43 -1.40
C ARG A 433 37.75 -0.19 -2.29
N PHE A 434 37.68 1.00 -1.72
CA PHE A 434 37.70 2.27 -2.45
C PHE A 434 38.62 3.29 -1.74
N SER A 435 39.17 4.22 -2.51
CA SER A 435 39.81 5.40 -1.95
C SER A 435 38.78 6.30 -1.27
N PRO A 436 39.15 7.09 -0.26
CA PRO A 436 38.22 8.05 0.36
C PRO A 436 37.53 8.96 -0.66
N VAL A 437 36.25 9.24 -0.45
CA VAL A 437 35.47 10.14 -1.28
C VAL A 437 36.06 11.55 -1.23
N THR A 438 36.02 12.26 -2.36
CA THR A 438 36.51 13.64 -2.47
C THR A 438 35.35 14.64 -2.51
N MET A 439 35.64 15.92 -2.20
CA MET A 439 34.64 17.00 -2.30
C MET A 439 34.06 17.18 -3.71
N THR A 440 34.84 16.90 -4.75
CA THR A 440 34.40 16.97 -6.15
C THR A 440 33.46 15.85 -6.55
N GLU A 441 33.49 14.72 -5.83
CA GLU A 441 32.58 13.60 -6.06
C GLU A 441 31.23 13.80 -5.37
N LEU A 442 31.19 14.49 -4.22
CA LEU A 442 30.02 14.61 -3.37
C LEU A 442 28.72 15.03 -4.11
N PRO A 443 28.72 16.00 -5.05
CA PRO A 443 27.50 16.36 -5.81
C PRO A 443 27.01 15.27 -6.76
N ARG A 444 27.86 14.29 -7.10
CA ARG A 444 27.53 13.18 -8.02
C ARG A 444 27.23 11.88 -7.29
N LEU A 445 27.30 11.89 -5.96
CA LEU A 445 26.94 10.73 -5.16
C LEU A 445 25.43 10.66 -5.00
N HIS A 446 24.93 9.46 -5.06
CA HIS A 446 23.58 9.08 -4.67
C HIS A 446 23.67 8.26 -3.40
N ILE A 447 22.97 8.68 -2.36
CA ILE A 447 22.97 8.04 -1.04
C ILE A 447 21.74 7.17 -0.90
N GLU A 448 21.96 5.93 -0.48
CA GLU A 448 20.92 4.96 -0.13
C GLU A 448 21.16 4.51 1.32
N ILE A 449 20.09 4.41 2.11
CA ILE A 449 20.13 3.92 3.48
C ILE A 449 19.27 2.66 3.56
N SER A 450 19.85 1.59 4.12
CA SER A 450 19.14 0.35 4.44
C SER A 450 19.08 0.20 5.95
N LEU A 451 17.89 0.30 6.54
CA LEU A 451 17.66 0.00 7.95
C LEU A 451 17.39 -1.48 8.12
N LEU A 452 17.89 -2.07 9.18
CA LEU A 452 17.80 -3.51 9.41
C LEU A 452 16.93 -3.82 10.62
N THR A 453 16.07 -4.86 10.51
CA THR A 453 15.54 -5.48 11.72
C THR A 453 16.65 -6.18 12.48
N PRO A 454 16.48 -6.39 13.79
CA PRO A 454 17.34 -7.28 14.54
C PRO A 454 17.37 -8.68 13.94
N LEU A 455 18.53 -9.31 14.10
CA LEU A 455 18.76 -10.66 13.65
C LEU A 455 17.82 -11.64 14.41
N LYS A 456 16.98 -12.35 13.66
CA LYS A 456 16.13 -13.43 14.18
C LYS A 456 16.82 -14.75 13.87
N ARG A 457 17.21 -15.50 14.91
CA ARG A 457 17.76 -16.85 14.72
C ARG A 457 16.68 -17.77 14.14
N ILE A 458 17.05 -18.54 13.11
CA ILE A 458 16.22 -19.56 12.49
C ILE A 458 16.84 -20.93 12.76
N SER A 459 15.98 -21.94 12.89
CA SER A 459 16.40 -23.32 13.15
C SER A 459 16.59 -24.14 11.87
N SER A 460 16.05 -23.64 10.76
CA SER A 460 16.11 -24.31 9.46
C SER A 460 16.11 -23.26 8.33
N ALA A 461 16.86 -23.56 7.27
CA ALA A 461 16.82 -22.77 6.03
C ALA A 461 15.42 -22.70 5.37
N ARG A 462 14.48 -23.57 5.77
CA ARG A 462 13.08 -23.51 5.31
C ARG A 462 12.33 -22.28 5.85
N GLU A 463 12.81 -21.68 6.93
CA GLU A 463 12.25 -20.46 7.50
C GLU A 463 12.71 -19.19 6.76
N PHE A 464 13.79 -19.28 5.97
CA PHE A 464 14.31 -18.19 5.14
C PHE A 464 13.46 -18.02 3.87
N ARG A 465 13.01 -16.81 3.60
CA ARG A 465 12.23 -16.46 2.40
C ARG A 465 13.07 -15.58 1.48
N LEU A 466 13.51 -16.17 0.37
CA LEU A 466 14.30 -15.50 -0.66
C LEU A 466 13.56 -14.27 -1.22
N GLY A 467 14.28 -13.18 -1.44
CA GLY A 467 13.72 -11.90 -1.90
C GLY A 467 13.05 -11.06 -0.83
N ARG A 468 12.63 -11.66 0.30
CA ARG A 468 12.03 -10.94 1.43
C ARG A 468 13.00 -10.74 2.59
N ASP A 469 13.70 -11.81 2.95
CA ASP A 469 14.59 -11.84 4.11
C ASP A 469 16.04 -11.71 3.65
N GLY A 470 16.84 -10.92 4.37
CA GLY A 470 18.29 -11.02 4.33
C GLY A 470 18.75 -12.22 5.16
N ILE A 471 19.90 -12.76 4.83
CA ILE A 471 20.53 -13.85 5.58
C ILE A 471 21.82 -13.40 6.23
N TYR A 472 22.03 -13.74 7.49
CA TYR A 472 23.29 -13.63 8.18
C TYR A 472 23.70 -15.03 8.67
N ILE A 473 24.87 -15.48 8.21
CA ILE A 473 25.43 -16.80 8.51
C ILE A 473 26.64 -16.60 9.41
N ARG A 474 26.71 -17.36 10.52
CA ARG A 474 27.84 -17.32 11.46
C ARG A 474 28.31 -18.71 11.80
N LYS A 475 29.62 -18.94 11.73
CA LYS A 475 30.25 -20.16 12.23
C LYS A 475 31.58 -19.80 12.93
N GLY A 476 31.62 -19.95 14.25
CA GLY A 476 32.76 -19.49 15.06
C GLY A 476 32.97 -17.97 14.93
N SER A 477 34.17 -17.57 14.54
CA SER A 477 34.52 -16.16 14.31
C SER A 477 34.21 -15.67 12.90
N ARG A 478 33.79 -16.54 11.98
CA ARG A 478 33.49 -16.20 10.60
C ARG A 478 32.01 -15.89 10.44
N SER A 479 31.70 -14.85 9.68
CA SER A 479 30.31 -14.49 9.37
C SER A 479 30.21 -13.80 8.02
N GLY A 480 29.02 -13.89 7.43
CA GLY A 480 28.71 -13.26 6.16
C GLY A 480 27.22 -12.95 6.03
N THR A 481 26.90 -12.04 5.15
CA THR A 481 25.52 -11.63 4.93
C THR A 481 25.27 -11.26 3.48
N TYR A 482 24.01 -11.51 3.06
CA TYR A 482 23.39 -10.92 1.89
C TYR A 482 22.09 -10.22 2.27
N LEU A 483 21.90 -9.02 1.72
CA LEU A 483 20.63 -8.28 1.81
C LEU A 483 19.58 -8.92 0.89
N PRO A 484 18.25 -8.72 1.16
CA PRO A 484 17.19 -9.34 0.38
C PRO A 484 17.27 -9.04 -1.13
N GLN A 485 17.63 -7.80 -1.50
CA GLN A 485 17.68 -7.36 -2.90
C GLN A 485 18.72 -8.10 -3.77
N VAL A 486 19.74 -8.68 -3.16
CA VAL A 486 20.73 -9.49 -3.89
C VAL A 486 20.07 -10.67 -4.59
N ALA A 487 18.95 -11.18 -4.06
CA ALA A 487 18.19 -12.25 -4.69
C ALA A 487 17.57 -11.83 -6.04
N GLU A 488 17.06 -10.59 -6.12
CA GLU A 488 16.49 -10.02 -7.35
C GLU A 488 17.59 -9.72 -8.39
N GLU A 489 18.74 -9.23 -7.93
CA GLU A 489 19.88 -8.88 -8.79
C GLU A 489 20.53 -10.12 -9.42
N THR A 490 20.52 -11.26 -8.72
CA THR A 490 21.27 -12.46 -9.13
C THR A 490 20.40 -13.56 -9.72
N GLY A 491 19.11 -13.60 -9.36
CA GLY A 491 18.19 -14.67 -9.77
C GLY A 491 18.52 -16.05 -9.16
N TRP A 492 19.33 -16.10 -8.12
CA TRP A 492 19.72 -17.35 -7.47
C TRP A 492 18.54 -18.03 -6.78
N THR A 493 18.57 -19.35 -6.73
CA THR A 493 17.70 -20.15 -5.86
C THR A 493 18.10 -19.98 -4.38
N THR A 494 17.24 -20.37 -3.47
CA THR A 494 17.54 -20.34 -2.02
C THR A 494 18.85 -21.06 -1.68
N SER A 495 19.12 -22.24 -2.28
CA SER A 495 20.34 -23.00 -2.03
C SER A 495 21.58 -22.24 -2.50
N GLU A 496 21.56 -21.74 -3.74
CA GLU A 496 22.65 -20.96 -4.30
C GLU A 496 22.92 -19.69 -3.50
N PHE A 497 21.86 -18.99 -3.06
CA PHE A 497 21.99 -17.79 -2.24
C PHE A 497 22.72 -18.07 -0.92
N LEU A 498 22.37 -19.18 -0.24
CA LEU A 498 23.04 -19.60 1.00
C LEU A 498 24.47 -20.08 0.76
N GLU A 499 24.71 -20.84 -0.30
CA GLU A 499 26.03 -21.32 -0.71
C GLU A 499 26.99 -20.17 -1.04
N HIS A 500 26.50 -19.20 -1.82
CA HIS A 500 27.23 -17.98 -2.13
C HIS A 500 27.49 -17.13 -0.87
N CYS A 501 26.52 -17.01 0.02
CA CYS A 501 26.72 -16.30 1.28
C CYS A 501 27.81 -16.95 2.15
N CYS A 502 27.80 -18.27 2.26
CA CYS A 502 28.86 -19.01 2.95
C CYS A 502 30.24 -18.76 2.34
N ARG A 503 30.35 -18.95 1.02
CA ARG A 503 31.64 -18.89 0.30
C ARG A 503 32.14 -17.45 0.17
N ASP A 504 31.33 -16.56 -0.37
CA ASP A 504 31.76 -15.26 -0.86
C ASP A 504 31.75 -14.17 0.22
N LYS A 505 30.96 -14.38 1.28
CA LYS A 505 30.81 -13.41 2.40
C LYS A 505 31.38 -13.93 3.71
N ALA A 506 31.11 -15.18 4.07
CA ALA A 506 31.59 -15.73 5.34
C ALA A 506 32.96 -16.42 5.23
N GLY A 507 33.47 -16.70 4.02
CA GLY A 507 34.69 -17.45 3.80
C GLY A 507 34.64 -18.89 4.34
N LEU A 508 33.42 -19.47 4.28
CA LEU A 508 33.11 -20.83 4.72
C LEU A 508 32.93 -21.76 3.51
N PRO A 509 32.99 -23.09 3.69
CA PRO A 509 32.57 -24.02 2.66
C PRO A 509 31.13 -23.72 2.19
N PRO A 510 30.79 -23.90 0.89
CA PRO A 510 29.44 -23.60 0.37
C PRO A 510 28.34 -24.28 1.14
N ASP A 511 28.54 -25.52 1.59
CA ASP A 511 27.56 -26.32 2.33
C ASP A 511 27.52 -26.06 3.84
N ALA A 512 28.36 -25.15 4.35
CA ALA A 512 28.47 -24.90 5.79
C ALA A 512 27.11 -24.51 6.45
N TRP A 513 26.19 -23.91 5.69
CA TRP A 513 24.87 -23.56 6.19
C TRP A 513 23.99 -24.78 6.58
N LYS A 514 24.37 -25.99 6.15
CA LYS A 514 23.70 -27.27 6.50
C LYS A 514 24.23 -27.87 7.80
N GLU A 515 25.33 -27.38 8.32
CA GLU A 515 26.03 -27.94 9.48
C GLU A 515 25.40 -27.45 10.79
N LYS A 516 25.38 -28.32 11.82
CA LYS A 516 24.71 -28.05 13.10
C LYS A 516 25.35 -26.92 13.92
N ASP A 517 26.63 -26.66 13.73
CA ASP A 517 27.38 -25.60 14.41
C ASP A 517 27.39 -24.27 13.64
N THR A 518 26.66 -24.22 12.52
CA THR A 518 26.43 -22.99 11.77
C THR A 518 25.12 -22.34 12.22
N GLU A 519 25.20 -21.11 12.62
CA GLU A 519 24.03 -20.32 13.03
C GLU A 519 23.52 -19.50 11.86
N LEU A 520 22.21 -19.63 11.61
CA LEU A 520 21.50 -18.89 10.58
C LEU A 520 20.58 -17.86 11.25
N TYR A 521 20.60 -16.64 10.72
CA TYR A 521 19.74 -15.55 11.17
C TYR A 521 19.12 -14.88 9.95
N THR A 522 17.83 -14.53 10.07
CA THR A 522 17.15 -13.69 9.08
C THR A 522 16.94 -12.31 9.64
N TYR A 523 16.79 -11.34 8.74
CA TYR A 523 16.42 -9.95 9.03
C TYR A 523 15.72 -9.38 7.81
N GLN A 524 15.02 -8.27 8.00
CA GLN A 524 14.39 -7.51 6.91
C GLN A 524 15.03 -6.14 6.79
N THR A 525 14.84 -5.50 5.65
CA THR A 525 15.39 -4.17 5.37
C THR A 525 14.31 -3.21 4.92
N LEU A 526 14.36 -1.98 5.44
CA LEU A 526 13.69 -0.83 4.87
C LEU A 526 14.73 -0.02 4.10
N ILE A 527 14.56 0.12 2.78
CA ILE A 527 15.52 0.80 1.90
C ILE A 527 14.88 2.07 1.36
N PHE A 528 15.62 3.17 1.48
CA PHE A 528 15.24 4.45 0.90
C PHE A 528 16.46 5.21 0.44
N SER A 529 16.29 6.04 -0.58
CA SER A 529 17.40 6.74 -1.23
C SER A 529 17.01 8.16 -1.63
N GLU A 530 18.02 8.98 -1.89
CA GLU A 530 17.81 10.29 -2.48
C GLU A 530 17.13 10.18 -3.84
N GLU A 531 16.33 11.17 -4.22
CA GLU A 531 15.79 11.24 -5.57
C GLU A 531 16.94 11.39 -6.58
N LYS A 532 16.84 10.66 -7.71
CA LYS A 532 17.81 10.86 -8.80
C LYS A 532 17.68 12.30 -9.30
N PRO A 533 18.78 13.08 -9.42
CA PRO A 533 18.68 14.39 -10.03
C PRO A 533 18.09 14.25 -11.45
N ALA A 534 17.04 15.01 -11.75
CA ALA A 534 16.42 15.09 -13.06
C ALA A 534 17.47 15.55 -14.09
N GLY A 535 18.01 14.62 -14.89
CA GLY A 535 19.01 14.95 -15.90
C GLY A 535 19.54 13.71 -16.65
N ASN A 536 19.10 13.58 -17.91
CA ASN A 536 19.59 12.71 -18.97
C ASN A 536 19.27 11.21 -18.90
N THR A 537 18.05 10.87 -19.31
CA THR A 537 17.75 9.56 -19.92
C THR A 537 18.22 9.53 -21.39
N ARG A 538 19.41 9.04 -21.63
CA ARG A 538 19.80 8.36 -22.89
C ARG A 538 20.68 7.20 -22.49
N PHE A 539 20.09 6.02 -22.39
CA PHE A 539 20.82 4.77 -22.49
C PHE A 539 20.30 4.06 -23.74
N GLU A 540 21.10 4.14 -24.81
CA GLU A 540 21.08 3.18 -25.89
C GLU A 540 21.62 1.86 -25.32
N LYS A 541 20.88 0.77 -25.58
CA LYS A 541 21.35 -0.58 -25.30
C LYS A 541 22.45 -0.95 -26.29
N PRO A 542 23.47 -1.73 -25.90
CA PRO A 542 24.29 -2.46 -26.84
C PRO A 542 23.51 -3.64 -27.45
#